data_d41f160ca978565f15705f91cf457980
#
_entry.id   d41f160ca978565f15705f91cf457980
#
_cell.length_a   1.000
_cell.length_b   1.000
_cell.length_c   1.000
_cell.angle_alpha   90.00
_cell.angle_beta   90.00
_cell.angle_gamma   90.00
#
_symmetry.space_group_name_H-M   'P 1'
#
loop_
_entity.id
_entity.type
_entity.pdbx_description
1 polymer ?
#
loop_
_entity_poly.entity_id
_entity_poly.type
_entity_poly.pdbx_seq_one_letter_code
_entity_poly.pdbx_strand_id
1 'polypeptide(L)'
;MQIVEKYLAAWNEPDADERHARVAATFTPEASYQDPLMQGAGHAAIDAMIAGAQGHFPGHRFELAGIPDSHNDVLRFSWTLGVPGSDPVAKGTDFAVIAADGRLASVTGFIDYFAQ
;
A
#
# COMPACT_ATOMS: atom_id res chain seq x y z
N MET A 1 12.91 -3.65 -4.07
CA MET A 1 12.61 -2.43 -4.85
C MET A 1 12.26 -1.30 -3.90
N GLN A 2 12.96 -0.20 -4.03
CA GLN A 2 12.78 0.92 -3.08
C GLN A 2 11.37 1.48 -3.03
N ILE A 3 10.70 1.59 -4.19
CA ILE A 3 9.34 2.13 -4.21
C ILE A 3 8.34 1.20 -3.50
N VAL A 4 8.53 -0.11 -3.57
CA VAL A 4 7.68 -1.07 -2.84
C VAL A 4 7.94 -0.94 -1.34
N GLU A 5 9.20 -0.79 -0.92
CA GLU A 5 9.54 -0.59 0.49
C GLU A 5 8.93 0.70 1.04
N LYS A 6 8.98 1.80 0.26
CA LYS A 6 8.34 3.06 0.62
C LYS A 6 6.83 2.93 0.75
N TYR A 7 6.22 2.21 -0.18
CA TYR A 7 4.78 1.96 -0.19
C TYR A 7 4.35 1.21 1.07
N LEU A 8 5.00 0.09 1.38
CA LEU A 8 4.68 -0.69 2.56
C LEU A 8 4.98 0.08 3.85
N ALA A 9 6.04 0.89 3.87
CA ALA A 9 6.36 1.73 5.02
C ALA A 9 5.25 2.74 5.30
N ALA A 10 4.64 3.32 4.27
CA ALA A 10 3.51 4.24 4.43
C ALA A 10 2.29 3.52 5.03
N TRP A 11 1.97 2.32 4.55
CA TRP A 11 0.85 1.53 5.08
C TRP A 11 1.09 1.05 6.51
N ASN A 12 2.36 0.95 6.94
CA ASN A 12 2.72 0.51 8.29
C ASN A 12 2.99 1.65 9.27
N GLU A 13 2.96 2.91 8.82
CA GLU A 13 3.32 4.04 9.66
C GLU A 13 2.17 4.47 10.58
N PRO A 14 2.29 4.31 11.91
CA PRO A 14 1.20 4.67 12.83
C PRO A 14 1.13 6.16 13.15
N ASP A 15 2.25 6.89 13.07
CA ASP A 15 2.29 8.31 13.36
C ASP A 15 1.70 9.13 12.21
N ALA A 16 0.72 9.99 12.51
CA ALA A 16 -0.01 10.73 11.48
C ALA A 16 0.90 11.66 10.66
N ASP A 17 1.81 12.37 11.30
CA ASP A 17 2.71 13.31 10.61
C ASP A 17 3.72 12.56 9.75
N GLU A 18 4.32 11.50 10.26
CA GLU A 18 5.24 10.66 9.51
C GLU A 18 4.55 9.97 8.34
N ARG A 19 3.33 9.48 8.55
CA ARG A 19 2.55 8.85 7.48
C ARG A 19 2.25 9.85 6.37
N HIS A 20 1.89 11.07 6.71
CA HIS A 20 1.65 12.15 5.76
C HIS A 20 2.89 12.38 4.87
N ALA A 21 4.06 12.45 5.49
CA ALA A 21 5.33 12.61 4.78
C ALA A 21 5.64 11.40 3.89
N ARG A 22 5.38 10.19 4.36
CA ARG A 22 5.61 8.97 3.57
C ARG A 22 4.67 8.88 2.37
N VAL A 23 3.41 9.26 2.53
CA VAL A 23 2.44 9.30 1.43
C VAL A 23 2.91 10.29 0.37
N ALA A 24 3.32 11.49 0.77
CA ALA A 24 3.83 12.51 -0.16
C ALA A 24 5.09 12.04 -0.90
N ALA A 25 5.96 11.29 -0.24
CA ALA A 25 7.18 10.76 -0.87
C ALA A 25 6.91 9.59 -1.81
N THR A 26 5.82 8.86 -1.61
CA THR A 26 5.51 7.62 -2.34
C THR A 26 4.56 7.84 -3.52
N PHE A 27 3.59 8.71 -3.38
CA PHE A 27 2.53 8.94 -4.38
C PHE A 27 2.65 10.32 -5.00
N THR A 28 2.30 10.41 -6.29
CA THR A 28 2.16 11.73 -6.92
C THR A 28 1.00 12.50 -6.29
N PRO A 29 0.95 13.85 -6.43
CA PRO A 29 -0.12 14.64 -5.80
C PRO A 29 -1.53 14.25 -6.20
N GLU A 30 -1.71 13.73 -7.42
CA GLU A 30 -3.02 13.33 -7.95
C GLU A 30 -3.18 11.82 -8.05
N ALA A 31 -2.33 11.05 -7.38
CA ALA A 31 -2.35 9.60 -7.45
C ALA A 31 -3.72 9.03 -7.08
N SER A 32 -4.11 7.98 -7.80
CA SER A 32 -5.34 7.26 -7.50
C SER A 32 -5.03 5.90 -6.87
N TYR A 33 -5.93 5.46 -6.02
CA TYR A 33 -5.86 4.16 -5.37
C TYR A 33 -7.25 3.50 -5.41
N GLN A 34 -7.30 2.22 -5.71
CA GLN A 34 -8.52 1.44 -5.58
C GLN A 34 -8.22 -0.01 -5.24
N ASP A 35 -9.06 -0.60 -4.42
CA ASP A 35 -9.11 -2.03 -4.16
C ASP A 35 -10.57 -2.44 -3.95
N PRO A 36 -10.88 -3.72 -3.63
CA PRO A 36 -12.27 -4.15 -3.47
C PRO A 36 -13.05 -3.46 -2.36
N LEU A 37 -12.39 -2.82 -1.42
CA LEU A 37 -13.01 -2.24 -0.22
C LEU A 37 -13.08 -0.71 -0.26
N MET A 38 -12.20 -0.04 -1.01
CA MET A 38 -12.08 1.40 -0.95
C MET A 38 -11.43 1.97 -2.22
N GLN A 39 -11.65 3.26 -2.43
CA GLN A 39 -11.01 3.99 -3.53
C GLN A 39 -10.89 5.46 -3.15
N GLY A 40 -9.93 6.14 -3.75
CA GLY A 40 -9.72 7.55 -3.54
C GLY A 40 -8.58 8.09 -4.37
N ALA A 41 -8.48 9.42 -4.43
CA ALA A 41 -7.42 10.09 -5.16
C ALA A 41 -6.86 11.25 -4.34
N GLY A 42 -5.55 11.49 -4.49
CA GLY A 42 -4.83 12.54 -3.78
C GLY A 42 -4.30 12.09 -2.44
N HIS A 43 -3.31 12.82 -1.92
CA HIS A 43 -2.62 12.44 -0.69
C HIS A 43 -3.55 12.34 0.52
N ALA A 44 -4.47 13.30 0.68
CA ALA A 44 -5.37 13.31 1.83
C ALA A 44 -6.27 12.07 1.86
N ALA A 45 -6.85 11.68 0.70
CA ALA A 45 -7.71 10.50 0.62
C ALA A 45 -6.93 9.22 0.86
N ILE A 46 -5.74 9.10 0.27
CA ILE A 46 -4.89 7.91 0.46
C ILE A 46 -4.45 7.78 1.91
N ASP A 47 -4.02 8.87 2.52
CA ASP A 47 -3.64 8.88 3.94
C ASP A 47 -4.82 8.46 4.84
N ALA A 48 -6.01 8.97 4.57
CA ALA A 48 -7.22 8.60 5.32
C ALA A 48 -7.56 7.10 5.17
N MET A 49 -7.39 6.53 3.97
CA MET A 49 -7.58 5.10 3.74
C MET A 49 -6.60 4.25 4.54
N ILE A 50 -5.33 4.65 4.55
CA ILE A 50 -4.29 3.95 5.32
C ILE A 50 -4.61 4.00 6.81
N ALA A 51 -4.97 5.18 7.32
CA ALA A 51 -5.36 5.33 8.73
C ALA A 51 -6.57 4.45 9.07
N GLY A 52 -7.56 4.38 8.18
CA GLY A 52 -8.72 3.52 8.36
C GLY A 52 -8.36 2.04 8.43
N ALA A 53 -7.48 1.58 7.55
CA ALA A 53 -7.01 0.20 7.56
C ALA A 53 -6.28 -0.14 8.87
N GLN A 54 -5.42 0.76 9.34
CA GLN A 54 -4.72 0.57 10.62
C GLN A 54 -5.70 0.49 11.79
N GLY A 55 -6.76 1.28 11.76
CA GLY A 55 -7.81 1.26 12.79
C GLY A 55 -8.62 -0.03 12.80
N HIS A 56 -8.83 -0.65 11.63
CA HIS A 56 -9.52 -1.94 11.52
C HIS A 56 -8.65 -3.13 11.91
N PHE A 57 -7.34 -3.00 11.78
CA PHE A 57 -6.38 -4.08 12.03
C PHE A 57 -5.29 -3.63 13.01
N PRO A 58 -5.65 -3.28 14.26
CA PRO A 58 -4.66 -2.83 15.23
C PRO A 58 -3.61 -3.91 15.48
N GLY A 59 -2.34 -3.50 15.54
CA GLY A 59 -1.22 -4.43 15.77
C GLY A 59 -0.82 -5.28 14.57
N HIS A 60 -1.51 -5.14 13.44
CA HIS A 60 -1.17 -5.86 12.20
C HIS A 60 -0.13 -5.10 11.40
N ARG A 61 0.57 -5.84 10.54
CA ARG A 61 1.63 -5.28 9.70
C ARG A 61 1.52 -5.83 8.30
N PHE A 62 1.72 -4.96 7.31
CA PHE A 62 1.87 -5.38 5.91
C PHE A 62 3.31 -5.79 5.66
N GLU A 63 3.50 -6.92 5.01
CA GLU A 63 4.83 -7.43 4.65
C GLU A 63 4.83 -7.84 3.18
N LEU A 64 5.98 -7.63 2.52
CA LEU A 64 6.16 -8.07 1.14
C LEU A 64 6.16 -9.60 1.08
N ALA A 65 5.40 -10.16 0.15
CA ALA A 65 5.34 -11.58 -0.13
C ALA A 65 5.92 -11.84 -1.52
N GLY A 66 7.01 -12.59 -1.57
CA GLY A 66 7.67 -12.90 -2.84
C GLY A 66 8.49 -11.73 -3.39
N ILE A 67 8.73 -11.77 -4.68
CA ILE A 67 9.60 -10.81 -5.37
C ILE A 67 8.72 -9.89 -6.25
N PRO A 68 8.86 -8.56 -6.13
CA PRO A 68 8.18 -7.64 -7.04
C PRO A 68 8.62 -7.85 -8.49
N ASP A 69 7.70 -7.62 -9.41
CA ASP A 69 7.97 -7.70 -10.84
C ASP A 69 7.59 -6.38 -11.50
N SER A 70 8.41 -5.91 -12.42
CA SER A 70 8.17 -4.64 -13.09
C SER A 70 8.74 -4.64 -14.50
N HIS A 71 8.08 -3.89 -15.37
CA HIS A 71 8.59 -3.57 -16.69
C HIS A 71 7.96 -2.24 -17.12
N ASN A 72 8.69 -1.48 -17.95
CA ASN A 72 8.23 -0.15 -18.38
C ASN A 72 7.86 0.70 -17.14
N ASP A 73 6.66 1.25 -17.10
CA ASP A 73 6.17 2.05 -15.98
C ASP A 73 5.20 1.29 -15.07
N VAL A 74 5.11 -0.04 -15.20
CA VAL A 74 4.18 -0.84 -14.39
C VAL A 74 4.94 -1.74 -13.42
N LEU A 75 4.31 -1.97 -12.27
CA LEU A 75 4.86 -2.71 -11.14
C LEU A 75 3.77 -3.61 -10.57
N ARG A 76 4.15 -4.83 -10.21
CA ARG A 76 3.27 -5.77 -9.52
C ARG A 76 4.00 -6.34 -8.32
N PHE A 77 3.33 -6.40 -7.18
CA PHE A 77 3.88 -7.05 -5.97
C PHE A 77 2.74 -7.59 -5.10
N SER A 78 3.07 -8.59 -4.31
CA SER A 78 2.13 -9.20 -3.36
C SER A 78 2.52 -8.90 -1.93
N TRP A 79 1.52 -8.90 -1.04
CA TRP A 79 1.71 -8.59 0.37
C TRP A 79 0.87 -9.51 1.24
N THR A 80 1.27 -9.60 2.50
CA THR A 80 0.48 -10.22 3.56
C THR A 80 0.17 -9.19 4.62
N LEU A 81 -0.95 -9.36 5.30
CA LEU A 81 -1.34 -8.57 6.47
C LEU A 81 -1.55 -9.50 7.64
N GLY A 82 -0.88 -9.25 8.75
CA GLY A 82 -1.01 -10.09 9.93
C GLY A 82 -0.31 -9.51 11.14
N VAL A 83 -0.56 -10.13 12.28
CA VAL A 83 0.18 -9.86 13.51
C VAL A 83 1.53 -10.57 13.37
N PRO A 84 2.67 -9.88 13.64
CA PRO A 84 3.98 -10.51 13.55
C PRO A 84 4.04 -11.80 14.36
N GLY A 85 4.53 -12.87 13.72
CA GLY A 85 4.62 -14.20 14.34
C GLY A 85 3.35 -15.04 14.23
N SER A 86 2.30 -14.53 13.64
CA SER A 86 1.03 -15.25 13.44
C SER A 86 0.74 -15.43 11.95
N ASP A 87 -0.23 -16.30 11.62
CA ASP A 87 -0.66 -16.48 10.25
C ASP A 87 -1.32 -15.20 9.72
N PRO A 88 -1.14 -14.88 8.43
CA PRO A 88 -1.77 -13.71 7.85
C PRO A 88 -3.30 -13.78 7.90
N VAL A 89 -3.94 -12.63 8.15
CA VAL A 89 -5.40 -12.50 8.06
C VAL A 89 -5.84 -12.12 6.65
N ALA A 90 -4.94 -11.55 5.84
CA ALA A 90 -5.22 -11.21 4.45
C ALA A 90 -3.96 -11.31 3.61
N LYS A 91 -4.15 -11.55 2.31
CA LYS A 91 -3.10 -11.50 1.30
C LYS A 91 -3.66 -10.78 0.09
N GLY A 92 -2.81 -10.02 -0.57
CA GLY A 92 -3.22 -9.28 -1.75
C GLY A 92 -2.11 -9.10 -2.75
N THR A 93 -2.48 -8.59 -3.91
CA THR A 93 -1.55 -8.24 -4.99
C THR A 93 -1.95 -6.87 -5.51
N ASP A 94 -0.97 -5.98 -5.59
CA ASP A 94 -1.16 -4.63 -6.07
C ASP A 94 -0.43 -4.43 -7.40
N PHE A 95 -1.09 -3.72 -8.30
CA PHE A 95 -0.53 -3.26 -9.57
C PHE A 95 -0.42 -1.75 -9.50
N ALA A 96 0.73 -1.22 -9.89
CA ALA A 96 0.98 0.21 -9.81
C ALA A 96 1.55 0.74 -11.10
N VAL A 97 1.28 2.02 -11.37
CA VAL A 97 1.92 2.77 -12.45
C VAL A 97 2.90 3.75 -11.82
N ILE A 98 4.14 3.75 -12.31
CA ILE A 98 5.22 4.60 -11.80
C ILE A 98 5.30 5.84 -12.68
N ALA A 99 5.21 7.02 -12.06
CA ALA A 99 5.33 8.29 -12.75
C ALA A 99 6.78 8.60 -13.11
N ALA A 100 6.98 9.64 -13.93
CA ALA A 100 8.30 10.03 -14.42
C ALA A 100 9.27 10.37 -13.28
N ASP A 101 8.78 10.87 -12.14
CA ASP A 101 9.61 11.20 -10.97
C ASP A 101 9.86 10.01 -10.04
N GLY A 102 9.39 8.82 -10.40
CA GLY A 102 9.60 7.61 -9.63
C GLY A 102 8.55 7.33 -8.55
N ARG A 103 7.61 8.25 -8.33
CA ARG A 103 6.49 8.02 -7.41
C ARG A 103 5.36 7.29 -8.11
N LEU A 104 4.44 6.74 -7.33
CA LEU A 104 3.30 6.00 -7.86
C LEU A 104 2.21 6.95 -8.33
N ALA A 105 1.80 6.81 -9.58
CA ALA A 105 0.68 7.58 -10.16
C ALA A 105 -0.66 6.91 -9.92
N SER A 106 -0.68 5.58 -9.81
CA SER A 106 -1.89 4.84 -9.50
C SER A 106 -1.56 3.48 -8.89
N VAL A 107 -2.46 2.99 -8.05
CA VAL A 107 -2.38 1.64 -7.50
C VAL A 107 -3.76 1.00 -7.63
N THR A 108 -3.78 -0.23 -8.13
CA THR A 108 -4.97 -1.08 -8.18
C THR A 108 -4.67 -2.36 -7.42
N GLY A 109 -5.43 -2.61 -6.36
CA GLY A 109 -5.23 -3.74 -5.49
C GLY A 109 -6.29 -4.82 -5.64
N PHE A 110 -5.87 -6.06 -5.41
CA PHE A 110 -6.75 -7.23 -5.34
C PHE A 110 -6.50 -7.94 -4.03
N ILE A 111 -7.57 -8.50 -3.46
CA ILE A 111 -7.45 -9.33 -2.26
C ILE A 111 -7.51 -10.80 -2.72
N ASP A 112 -6.42 -11.51 -2.51
CA ASP A 112 -6.28 -12.91 -2.93
C ASP A 112 -6.78 -13.88 -1.86
N TYR A 113 -6.74 -13.45 -0.59
CA TYR A 113 -7.13 -14.26 0.55
C TYR A 113 -7.58 -13.36 1.70
N PHE A 114 -8.64 -13.74 2.38
CA PHE A 114 -9.10 -13.10 3.60
C PHE A 114 -9.55 -14.17 4.58
N ALA A 115 -8.97 -14.18 5.78
CA ALA A 115 -9.34 -15.13 6.82
C ALA A 115 -10.72 -14.82 7.37
N GLN A 116 -11.49 -15.86 7.63
CA GLN A 116 -12.85 -15.72 8.17
C GLN A 116 -12.93 -16.05 9.64
#